data_50f5080f8ae3b2085354ecdf662c2fd0
#
_entry.id   50f5080f8ae3b2085354ecdf662c2fd0
#
_cell.length_a   1.000
_cell.length_b   1.000
_cell.length_c   1.000
_cell.angle_alpha   90.00
_cell.angle_beta   90.00
_cell.angle_gamma   90.00
#
_symmetry.space_group_name_H-M   'P 1'
#
loop_
_entity.id
_entity.type
_entity.pdbx_description
1 polymer ?
#
loop_
_entity_poly.entity_id
_entity_poly.type
_entity_poly.pdbx_seq_one_letter_code
_entity_poly.pdbx_strand_id
1 'polypeptide(L)'
;MYNIQKVRDDFPILSRTVYDRPLVYLDNAATTQKPLCVLDAMRDEYLNVNANVHRGVHYLSQQATDLHEAARETVRRFINAPKTEEIIFTRGTTESINLVVSSFCEEFMGEGDEVIVSVMEHHSNIVPWQLQAAKRGIALKVIPIDDSGNLLMDEYEKLFSDRTKIVSVAHVSNTLGTVNPVKDIVRIAHEHGVPVMVDGAQSTPHFKVDVQDLDCDFFAFSGHTIYGPTGVGVLYGKEEWLDRLPPYQGGGEMIESVSFERTVFERLPFKFEAGTPDYVATHGLATALNYVSALGMDNIAAHERELTAYCMEQMQTIPGIRLFGTTPDKDAVVSFLVGDIHHLDMGTLLDRLGIAVRTGHHCAQPVMDRLGVQGVVRASFALYNTKEEIDALVSGVKRVAMMF
;
A
#
# COMPACT_ATOMS: atom_id res chain seq x y z
N MET A 1 -4.22 -4.28 26.94
CA MET A 1 -5.48 -4.73 26.32
C MET A 1 -5.89 -3.64 25.34
N TYR A 2 -6.15 -3.99 24.08
CA TYR A 2 -6.57 -3.07 23.02
C TYR A 2 -7.94 -2.46 23.39
N ASN A 3 -7.99 -1.16 23.60
CA ASN A 3 -9.21 -0.46 23.98
C ASN A 3 -9.74 0.30 22.76
N ILE A 4 -10.67 -0.31 22.05
CA ILE A 4 -11.23 0.22 20.81
C ILE A 4 -11.88 1.60 20.97
N GLN A 5 -12.56 1.86 22.09
CA GLN A 5 -13.20 3.17 22.30
C GLN A 5 -12.14 4.28 22.41
N LYS A 6 -11.08 4.05 23.18
CA LYS A 6 -9.99 5.01 23.31
C LYS A 6 -9.31 5.27 21.96
N VAL A 7 -9.14 4.21 21.15
CA VAL A 7 -8.60 4.35 19.78
C VAL A 7 -9.52 5.20 18.91
N ARG A 8 -10.84 4.96 18.94
CA ARG A 8 -11.82 5.73 18.14
C ARG A 8 -11.85 7.21 18.51
N ASP A 9 -11.65 7.55 19.78
CA ASP A 9 -11.62 8.94 20.27
C ASP A 9 -10.46 9.75 19.63
N ASP A 10 -9.40 9.09 19.19
CA ASP A 10 -8.28 9.72 18.47
C ASP A 10 -8.65 10.10 17.01
N PHE A 11 -9.80 9.62 16.48
CA PHE A 11 -10.25 9.83 15.11
C PHE A 11 -11.60 10.58 15.06
N PRO A 12 -11.62 11.92 15.18
CA PRO A 12 -12.87 12.70 15.31
C PRO A 12 -13.86 12.51 14.19
N ILE A 13 -13.39 12.21 12.97
CA ILE A 13 -14.25 11.98 11.80
C ILE A 13 -15.20 10.81 11.98
N LEU A 14 -14.87 9.82 12.83
CA LEU A 14 -15.71 8.65 13.07
C LEU A 14 -16.97 8.98 13.87
N SER A 15 -17.02 10.13 14.54
CA SER A 15 -18.21 10.63 15.24
C SER A 15 -19.18 11.39 14.33
N ARG A 16 -18.82 11.56 13.05
CA ARG A 16 -19.63 12.32 12.09
C ARG A 16 -20.92 11.59 11.73
N THR A 17 -21.97 12.36 11.44
CA THR A 17 -23.20 11.86 10.84
C THR A 17 -23.23 12.13 9.34
N VAL A 18 -23.78 11.19 8.59
CA VAL A 18 -23.99 11.27 7.13
C VAL A 18 -25.45 10.87 6.84
N TYR A 19 -26.22 11.73 6.17
CA TYR A 19 -27.66 11.53 5.94
C TYR A 19 -28.44 11.26 7.25
N ASP A 20 -28.14 11.99 8.30
CA ASP A 20 -28.72 11.85 9.65
C ASP A 20 -28.49 10.47 10.29
N ARG A 21 -27.44 9.76 9.88
CA ARG A 21 -27.02 8.45 10.40
C ARG A 21 -25.58 8.49 10.88
N PRO A 22 -25.19 7.70 11.86
CA PRO A 22 -23.79 7.52 12.22
C PRO A 22 -22.98 7.06 10.99
N LEU A 23 -21.80 7.64 10.79
CA LEU A 23 -20.88 7.17 9.77
C LEU A 23 -20.34 5.78 10.12
N VAL A 24 -20.49 4.84 9.19
CA VAL A 24 -19.81 3.53 9.19
C VAL A 24 -18.80 3.55 8.04
N TYR A 25 -17.51 3.76 8.36
CA TYR A 25 -16.46 3.92 7.36
C TYR A 25 -15.72 2.60 7.14
N LEU A 26 -15.97 1.96 5.98
CA LEU A 26 -15.44 0.66 5.59
C LEU A 26 -14.72 0.71 4.22
N ASP A 27 -14.10 1.86 3.88
CA ASP A 27 -13.28 2.01 2.66
C ASP A 27 -11.79 2.26 2.99
N ASN A 28 -11.28 1.59 4.02
CA ASN A 28 -9.93 1.79 4.55
C ASN A 28 -8.82 1.36 3.58
N ALA A 29 -9.05 0.34 2.77
CA ALA A 29 -8.10 -0.07 1.73
C ALA A 29 -7.92 0.97 0.60
N ALA A 30 -8.80 1.97 0.50
CA ALA A 30 -8.62 3.13 -0.38
C ALA A 30 -7.83 4.24 0.30
N THR A 31 -8.16 4.55 1.56
CA THR A 31 -7.41 5.46 2.44
C THR A 31 -7.92 5.29 3.88
N THR A 32 -7.04 5.29 4.87
CA THR A 32 -7.44 5.28 6.28
C THR A 32 -7.75 6.67 6.78
N GLN A 33 -8.51 6.80 7.87
CA GLN A 33 -8.69 8.06 8.58
C GLN A 33 -7.41 8.45 9.35
N LYS A 34 -7.30 9.72 9.75
CA LYS A 34 -6.08 10.25 10.36
C LYS A 34 -6.34 10.56 11.84
N PRO A 35 -5.47 10.09 12.76
CA PRO A 35 -5.59 10.44 14.16
C PRO A 35 -5.18 11.89 14.41
N LEU A 36 -5.74 12.50 15.45
CA LEU A 36 -5.46 13.88 15.83
C LEU A 36 -3.98 14.18 15.95
N CYS A 37 -3.19 13.27 16.52
CA CYS A 37 -1.75 13.47 16.70
C CYS A 37 -1.01 13.72 15.38
N VAL A 38 -1.42 13.08 14.29
CA VAL A 38 -0.85 13.30 12.95
C VAL A 38 -1.22 14.70 12.42
N LEU A 39 -2.50 15.08 12.56
CA LEU A 39 -2.96 16.39 12.13
C LEU A 39 -2.30 17.52 12.92
N ASP A 40 -2.14 17.32 14.22
CA ASP A 40 -1.49 18.28 15.11
C ASP A 40 -0.01 18.40 14.81
N ALA A 41 0.72 17.29 14.61
CA ALA A 41 2.13 17.32 14.24
C ALA A 41 2.39 18.11 12.97
N MET A 42 1.60 17.88 11.91
CA MET A 42 1.72 18.60 10.65
C MET A 42 1.38 20.09 10.81
N ARG A 43 0.31 20.40 11.55
CA ARG A 43 -0.07 21.79 11.84
C ARG A 43 1.03 22.52 12.61
N ASP A 44 1.54 21.89 13.65
CA ASP A 44 2.54 22.49 14.53
C ASP A 44 3.88 22.70 13.81
N GLU A 45 4.27 21.84 12.89
CA GLU A 45 5.46 22.03 12.07
C GLU A 45 5.31 23.26 11.16
N TYR A 46 4.17 23.42 10.44
CA TYR A 46 3.92 24.62 9.64
C TYR A 46 3.88 25.90 10.46
N LEU A 47 3.36 25.86 11.67
CA LEU A 47 3.25 27.05 12.52
C LEU A 47 4.56 27.46 13.18
N ASN A 48 5.45 26.51 13.48
CA ASN A 48 6.57 26.74 14.39
C ASN A 48 7.96 26.44 13.78
N VAL A 49 8.06 25.58 12.77
CA VAL A 49 9.35 25.06 12.27
C VAL A 49 9.50 25.17 10.74
N ASN A 50 8.51 25.68 10.05
CA ASN A 50 8.48 25.69 8.58
C ASN A 50 9.70 26.38 7.95
N ALA A 51 10.56 25.57 7.31
CA ALA A 51 11.73 26.02 6.55
C ALA A 51 12.17 24.92 5.57
N ASN A 52 12.86 25.30 4.48
CA ASN A 52 13.45 24.29 3.59
C ASN A 52 14.52 23.48 4.33
N VAL A 53 14.62 22.21 3.99
CA VAL A 53 15.51 21.21 4.64
C VAL A 53 16.90 21.16 3.96
N HIS A 54 17.87 20.56 4.64
CA HIS A 54 19.24 20.21 4.24
C HIS A 54 20.18 21.40 3.95
N ARG A 55 19.80 22.39 3.14
CA ARG A 55 20.72 23.44 2.64
C ARG A 55 20.69 24.76 3.41
N GLY A 56 19.73 24.94 4.29
CA GLY A 56 19.65 26.16 5.09
C GLY A 56 20.62 26.12 6.28
N VAL A 57 21.31 27.26 6.51
CA VAL A 57 22.26 27.40 7.63
C VAL A 57 21.64 28.07 8.87
N HIS A 58 20.34 28.31 8.86
CA HIS A 58 19.63 28.97 9.96
C HIS A 58 18.85 27.96 10.82
N TYR A 59 18.52 28.39 12.04
CA TYR A 59 17.91 27.56 13.08
C TYR A 59 16.67 26.75 12.63
N LEU A 60 15.71 27.41 11.97
CA LEU A 60 14.48 26.72 11.51
C LEU A 60 14.78 25.64 10.47
N SER A 61 15.72 25.90 9.52
CA SER A 61 16.11 24.89 8.53
C SER A 61 16.76 23.67 9.20
N GLN A 62 17.58 23.90 10.22
CA GLN A 62 18.16 22.78 10.96
C GLN A 62 17.09 21.96 11.68
N GLN A 63 16.13 22.60 12.35
CA GLN A 63 15.02 21.90 12.99
C GLN A 63 14.14 21.11 12.01
N ALA A 64 13.79 21.71 10.87
CA ALA A 64 13.02 21.03 9.83
C ALA A 64 13.78 19.82 9.25
N THR A 65 15.09 19.97 9.05
CA THR A 65 15.97 18.86 8.62
C THR A 65 16.00 17.74 9.66
N ASP A 66 16.15 18.08 10.95
CA ASP A 66 16.19 17.10 12.01
C ASP A 66 14.87 16.31 12.10
N LEU A 67 13.72 16.97 11.93
CA LEU A 67 12.41 16.29 11.89
C LEU A 67 12.27 15.36 10.67
N HIS A 68 12.69 15.83 9.48
CA HIS A 68 12.63 15.06 8.25
C HIS A 68 13.52 13.81 8.33
N GLU A 69 14.77 13.94 8.79
CA GLU A 69 15.68 12.79 8.92
C GLU A 69 15.30 11.87 10.09
N ALA A 70 14.73 12.39 11.18
CA ALA A 70 14.14 11.56 12.23
C ALA A 70 12.94 10.75 11.71
N ALA A 71 12.18 11.30 10.76
CA ALA A 71 11.12 10.56 10.07
C ALA A 71 11.69 9.38 9.26
N ARG A 72 12.80 9.57 8.53
CA ARG A 72 13.50 8.51 7.79
C ARG A 72 13.94 7.38 8.73
N GLU A 73 14.54 7.74 9.86
CA GLU A 73 14.93 6.76 10.89
C GLU A 73 13.72 6.02 11.49
N THR A 74 12.60 6.71 11.67
CA THR A 74 11.34 6.08 12.13
C THR A 74 10.84 5.05 11.12
N VAL A 75 10.84 5.38 9.83
CA VAL A 75 10.49 4.45 8.75
C VAL A 75 11.43 3.25 8.75
N ARG A 76 12.76 3.49 8.79
CA ARG A 76 13.78 2.44 8.83
C ARG A 76 13.49 1.42 9.93
N ARG A 77 13.23 1.90 11.16
CA ARG A 77 12.92 1.03 12.29
C ARG A 77 11.60 0.30 12.13
N PHE A 78 10.59 0.98 11.58
CA PHE A 78 9.24 0.44 11.45
C PHE A 78 9.19 -0.81 10.54
N ILE A 79 9.90 -0.79 9.42
CA ILE A 79 9.99 -1.93 8.50
C ILE A 79 11.24 -2.80 8.72
N ASN A 80 12.02 -2.53 9.78
CA ASN A 80 13.29 -3.19 10.09
C ASN A 80 14.33 -3.15 8.95
N ALA A 81 14.44 -2.02 8.24
CA ALA A 81 15.48 -1.83 7.23
C ALA A 81 16.87 -1.72 7.90
N PRO A 82 17.95 -2.23 7.27
CA PRO A 82 19.30 -2.16 7.83
C PRO A 82 19.83 -0.73 7.98
N LYS A 83 19.59 0.12 6.97
CA LYS A 83 20.20 1.45 6.86
C LYS A 83 19.17 2.53 6.50
N THR A 84 19.42 3.76 6.91
CA THR A 84 18.61 4.93 6.49
C THR A 84 18.78 5.26 5.01
N GLU A 85 19.94 4.97 4.44
CA GLU A 85 20.29 5.15 3.03
C GLU A 85 19.42 4.29 2.10
N GLU A 86 18.79 3.24 2.64
CA GLU A 86 17.88 2.34 1.92
C GLU A 86 16.42 2.83 1.95
N ILE A 87 16.14 3.96 2.60
CA ILE A 87 14.81 4.57 2.70
C ILE A 87 14.74 5.82 1.83
N ILE A 88 13.88 5.78 0.82
CA ILE A 88 13.66 6.89 -0.11
C ILE A 88 12.24 7.40 0.07
N PHE A 89 12.06 8.69 0.30
CA PHE A 89 10.75 9.31 0.33
C PHE A 89 10.24 9.59 -1.08
N THR A 90 8.99 9.25 -1.32
CA THR A 90 8.26 9.43 -2.57
C THR A 90 6.88 10.03 -2.28
N ARG A 91 6.06 10.24 -3.32
CA ARG A 91 4.68 10.70 -3.14
C ARG A 91 3.67 9.58 -2.82
N GLY A 92 4.11 8.32 -2.84
CA GLY A 92 3.27 7.15 -2.58
C GLY A 92 3.79 5.90 -3.29
N THR A 93 3.16 4.76 -3.03
CA THR A 93 3.49 3.46 -3.62
C THR A 93 3.58 3.51 -5.15
N THR A 94 2.66 4.23 -5.80
CA THR A 94 2.67 4.36 -7.27
C THR A 94 3.95 5.00 -7.76
N GLU A 95 4.44 6.07 -7.14
CA GLU A 95 5.73 6.68 -7.52
C GLU A 95 6.90 5.77 -7.20
N SER A 96 6.90 5.12 -6.03
CA SER A 96 7.94 4.16 -5.64
C SER A 96 8.10 3.04 -6.66
N ILE A 97 7.00 2.46 -7.13
CA ILE A 97 7.01 1.43 -8.17
C ILE A 97 7.51 2.02 -9.51
N ASN A 98 7.01 3.20 -9.91
CA ASN A 98 7.48 3.85 -11.14
C ASN A 98 8.97 4.17 -11.12
N LEU A 99 9.52 4.57 -9.97
CA LEU A 99 10.96 4.79 -9.79
C LEU A 99 11.72 3.49 -10.05
N VAL A 100 11.36 2.41 -9.35
CA VAL A 100 12.01 1.10 -9.56
C VAL A 100 11.88 0.66 -11.02
N VAL A 101 10.68 0.66 -11.56
CA VAL A 101 10.41 0.22 -12.95
C VAL A 101 11.21 1.02 -13.95
N SER A 102 11.23 2.35 -13.83
CA SER A 102 11.95 3.21 -14.79
C SER A 102 13.46 2.98 -14.73
N SER A 103 14.03 3.09 -13.52
CA SER A 103 15.47 2.98 -13.31
C SER A 103 15.99 1.56 -13.53
N PHE A 104 15.23 0.54 -13.12
CA PHE A 104 15.59 -0.87 -13.32
C PHE A 104 15.56 -1.25 -14.79
N CYS A 105 14.52 -0.85 -15.53
CA CYS A 105 14.45 -1.13 -16.95
C CYS A 105 15.53 -0.38 -17.74
N GLU A 106 15.92 0.82 -17.31
CA GLU A 106 16.98 1.58 -17.95
C GLU A 106 18.33 0.87 -17.84
N GLU A 107 18.65 0.33 -16.67
CA GLU A 107 19.95 -0.26 -16.38
C GLU A 107 20.04 -1.75 -16.77
N PHE A 108 18.97 -2.53 -16.56
CA PHE A 108 19.06 -3.99 -16.56
C PHE A 108 18.18 -4.68 -17.61
N MET A 109 17.27 -3.98 -18.31
CA MET A 109 16.31 -4.65 -19.19
C MET A 109 16.36 -4.16 -20.63
N GLY A 110 16.36 -5.11 -21.57
CA GLY A 110 16.30 -4.90 -23.01
C GLY A 110 15.17 -5.66 -23.67
N GLU A 111 15.14 -5.65 -25.02
CA GLU A 111 14.14 -6.34 -25.82
C GLU A 111 14.10 -7.85 -25.50
N GLY A 112 12.91 -8.36 -25.23
CA GLY A 112 12.66 -9.76 -24.91
C GLY A 112 12.96 -10.15 -23.46
N ASP A 113 13.45 -9.23 -22.61
CA ASP A 113 13.55 -9.52 -21.18
C ASP A 113 12.16 -9.53 -20.53
N GLU A 114 12.04 -10.19 -19.39
CA GLU A 114 10.77 -10.54 -18.77
C GLU A 114 10.67 -10.01 -17.34
N VAL A 115 9.45 -9.54 -16.98
CA VAL A 115 9.05 -9.28 -15.60
C VAL A 115 7.93 -10.25 -15.23
N ILE A 116 7.98 -10.82 -14.03
CA ILE A 116 6.89 -11.63 -13.48
C ILE A 116 6.07 -10.76 -12.53
N VAL A 117 4.77 -10.68 -12.76
CA VAL A 117 3.78 -10.02 -11.90
C VAL A 117 2.66 -11.01 -11.55
N SER A 118 1.81 -10.71 -10.57
CA SER A 118 0.63 -11.54 -10.35
C SER A 118 -0.62 -10.99 -11.03
N VAL A 119 -1.64 -11.81 -11.20
CA VAL A 119 -2.95 -11.37 -11.68
C VAL A 119 -3.65 -10.46 -10.66
N MET A 120 -3.22 -10.48 -9.39
CA MET A 120 -3.81 -9.70 -8.28
C MET A 120 -3.23 -8.29 -8.12
N GLU A 121 -2.33 -7.87 -9.01
CA GLU A 121 -1.66 -6.58 -8.85
C GLU A 121 -2.62 -5.40 -8.98
N HIS A 122 -2.40 -4.39 -8.14
CA HIS A 122 -2.96 -3.06 -8.35
C HIS A 122 -2.43 -2.47 -9.67
N HIS A 123 -3.20 -1.62 -10.36
CA HIS A 123 -2.78 -1.01 -11.63
C HIS A 123 -1.42 -0.29 -11.52
N SER A 124 -1.05 0.23 -10.35
CA SER A 124 0.28 0.83 -10.11
C SER A 124 1.44 -0.14 -10.24
N ASN A 125 1.19 -1.45 -10.13
CA ASN A 125 2.19 -2.51 -10.33
C ASN A 125 2.01 -3.31 -11.64
N ILE A 126 1.15 -2.83 -12.53
CA ILE A 126 0.97 -3.38 -13.90
C ILE A 126 1.34 -2.34 -14.95
N VAL A 127 0.69 -1.17 -14.88
CA VAL A 127 0.79 -0.14 -15.93
C VAL A 127 2.23 0.37 -16.14
N PRO A 128 3.06 0.62 -15.11
CA PRO A 128 4.45 1.03 -15.34
C PRO A 128 5.24 0.00 -16.16
N TRP A 129 5.05 -1.30 -15.91
CA TRP A 129 5.67 -2.38 -16.69
C TRP A 129 5.17 -2.41 -18.13
N GLN A 130 3.85 -2.21 -18.35
CA GLN A 130 3.29 -2.12 -19.72
C GLN A 130 3.85 -0.92 -20.48
N LEU A 131 4.10 0.22 -19.82
CA LEU A 131 4.74 1.37 -20.43
C LEU A 131 6.18 1.05 -20.88
N GLN A 132 6.92 0.27 -20.09
CA GLN A 132 8.25 -0.19 -20.47
C GLN A 132 8.19 -1.28 -21.54
N ALA A 133 7.21 -2.17 -21.50
CA ALA A 133 6.98 -3.14 -22.58
C ALA A 133 6.78 -2.44 -23.93
N ALA A 134 5.97 -1.38 -23.97
CA ALA A 134 5.75 -0.61 -25.19
C ALA A 134 7.00 0.15 -25.69
N LYS A 135 7.90 0.55 -24.77
CA LYS A 135 9.12 1.31 -25.10
C LYS A 135 10.32 0.43 -25.45
N ARG A 136 10.48 -0.69 -24.76
CA ARG A 136 11.70 -1.51 -24.76
C ARG A 136 11.51 -2.92 -25.27
N GLY A 137 10.26 -3.36 -25.51
CA GLY A 137 9.97 -4.72 -25.96
C GLY A 137 10.10 -5.78 -24.86
N ILE A 138 10.00 -5.40 -23.60
CA ILE A 138 9.97 -6.37 -22.48
C ILE A 138 8.62 -7.10 -22.44
N ALA A 139 8.58 -8.29 -21.83
CA ALA A 139 7.38 -9.11 -21.72
C ALA A 139 6.92 -9.22 -20.24
N LEU A 140 5.61 -9.17 -20.03
CA LEU A 140 5.00 -9.45 -18.73
C LEU A 140 4.54 -10.91 -18.68
N LYS A 141 5.01 -11.64 -17.67
CA LYS A 141 4.52 -12.96 -17.29
C LYS A 141 3.65 -12.86 -16.05
N VAL A 142 2.56 -13.61 -15.99
CA VAL A 142 1.54 -13.42 -14.96
C VAL A 142 1.35 -14.70 -14.15
N ILE A 143 1.52 -14.61 -12.84
CA ILE A 143 1.22 -15.69 -11.90
C ILE A 143 -0.31 -15.79 -11.77
N PRO A 144 -0.92 -16.92 -12.10
CA PRO A 144 -2.36 -17.11 -11.99
C PRO A 144 -2.80 -17.38 -10.54
N ILE A 145 -4.13 -17.28 -10.32
CA ILE A 145 -4.77 -17.61 -9.04
C ILE A 145 -5.79 -18.75 -9.21
N ASP A 146 -6.03 -19.46 -8.10
CA ASP A 146 -7.16 -20.38 -7.97
C ASP A 146 -8.50 -19.64 -7.76
N ASP A 147 -9.59 -20.39 -7.62
CA ASP A 147 -10.93 -19.82 -7.42
C ASP A 147 -11.13 -19.20 -6.02
N SER A 148 -10.28 -19.56 -5.06
CA SER A 148 -10.28 -18.98 -3.72
C SER A 148 -9.46 -17.68 -3.66
N GLY A 149 -8.62 -17.42 -4.65
CA GLY A 149 -7.75 -16.25 -4.74
C GLY A 149 -6.33 -16.48 -4.22
N ASN A 150 -5.86 -17.73 -4.09
CA ASN A 150 -4.46 -18.03 -3.80
C ASN A 150 -3.62 -18.00 -5.09
N LEU A 151 -2.38 -17.52 -5.00
CA LEU A 151 -1.41 -17.67 -6.09
C LEU A 151 -1.09 -19.15 -6.34
N LEU A 152 -1.04 -19.56 -7.61
CA LEU A 152 -0.62 -20.89 -8.01
C LEU A 152 0.93 -20.97 -8.06
N MET A 153 1.54 -21.33 -6.93
CA MET A 153 3.00 -21.30 -6.77
C MET A 153 3.73 -22.28 -7.71
N ASP A 154 3.13 -23.43 -8.03
CA ASP A 154 3.66 -24.37 -9.02
C ASP A 154 3.72 -23.78 -10.44
N GLU A 155 2.77 -22.87 -10.77
CA GLU A 155 2.80 -22.14 -12.04
C GLU A 155 3.82 -20.98 -11.98
N TYR A 156 3.99 -20.35 -10.81
CA TYR A 156 5.00 -19.31 -10.62
C TYR A 156 6.41 -19.84 -10.93
N GLU A 157 6.79 -21.00 -10.41
CA GLU A 157 8.10 -21.59 -10.66
C GLU A 157 8.37 -21.85 -12.16
N LYS A 158 7.33 -22.19 -12.94
CA LYS A 158 7.42 -22.42 -14.39
C LYS A 158 7.60 -21.15 -15.23
N LEU A 159 7.35 -19.98 -14.64
CA LEU A 159 7.47 -18.72 -15.37
C LEU A 159 8.92 -18.26 -15.57
N PHE A 160 9.87 -18.77 -14.77
CA PHE A 160 11.27 -18.34 -14.85
C PHE A 160 11.94 -18.84 -16.15
N SER A 161 12.76 -17.97 -16.71
CA SER A 161 13.63 -18.23 -17.84
C SER A 161 14.92 -17.39 -17.72
N ASP A 162 15.91 -17.61 -18.58
CA ASP A 162 17.13 -16.80 -18.65
C ASP A 162 16.86 -15.30 -18.94
N ARG A 163 15.64 -14.98 -19.40
CA ARG A 163 15.16 -13.63 -19.69
C ARG A 163 14.49 -12.96 -18.50
N THR A 164 14.14 -13.68 -17.46
CA THR A 164 13.47 -13.10 -16.29
C THR A 164 14.45 -12.24 -15.51
N LYS A 165 14.11 -10.94 -15.32
CA LYS A 165 14.98 -9.94 -14.68
C LYS A 165 14.50 -9.47 -13.32
N ILE A 166 13.18 -9.48 -13.08
CA ILE A 166 12.58 -9.02 -11.83
C ILE A 166 11.22 -9.67 -11.62
N VAL A 167 10.87 -9.91 -10.37
CA VAL A 167 9.50 -10.24 -9.92
C VAL A 167 8.92 -9.04 -9.20
N SER A 168 7.67 -8.68 -9.48
CA SER A 168 7.00 -7.53 -8.83
C SER A 168 5.60 -7.93 -8.40
N VAL A 169 5.36 -8.07 -7.08
CA VAL A 169 4.13 -8.64 -6.54
C VAL A 169 3.60 -7.87 -5.34
N ALA A 170 2.27 -7.85 -5.18
CA ALA A 170 1.63 -7.33 -3.98
C ALA A 170 1.80 -8.30 -2.81
N HIS A 171 2.05 -7.77 -1.61
CA HIS A 171 2.07 -8.55 -0.37
C HIS A 171 0.65 -8.96 0.04
N VAL A 172 -0.29 -8.03 -0.06
CA VAL A 172 -1.72 -8.27 0.21
C VAL A 172 -2.54 -7.71 -0.94
N SER A 173 -3.48 -8.50 -1.45
CA SER A 173 -4.40 -8.05 -2.49
C SER A 173 -5.37 -6.99 -1.95
N ASN A 174 -5.37 -5.81 -2.53
CA ASN A 174 -6.31 -4.74 -2.21
C ASN A 174 -7.78 -5.05 -2.55
N THR A 175 -8.01 -6.10 -3.32
CA THR A 175 -9.35 -6.52 -3.77
C THR A 175 -9.83 -7.76 -3.06
N LEU A 176 -8.98 -8.77 -2.94
CA LEU A 176 -9.34 -10.07 -2.36
C LEU A 176 -9.01 -10.16 -0.87
N GLY A 177 -8.09 -9.33 -0.37
CA GLY A 177 -7.54 -9.43 0.98
C GLY A 177 -6.57 -10.61 1.17
N THR A 178 -6.30 -11.38 0.12
CA THR A 178 -5.34 -12.50 0.16
C THR A 178 -3.97 -12.00 0.57
N VAL A 179 -3.39 -12.62 1.59
CA VAL A 179 -2.00 -12.43 1.98
C VAL A 179 -1.14 -13.39 1.16
N ASN A 180 -0.31 -12.86 0.28
CA ASN A 180 0.54 -13.66 -0.60
C ASN A 180 1.76 -14.21 0.15
N PRO A 181 2.27 -15.41 -0.21
CA PRO A 181 3.43 -16.04 0.40
C PRO A 181 4.73 -15.40 -0.09
N VAL A 182 4.90 -14.08 0.19
CA VAL A 182 6.01 -13.25 -0.35
C VAL A 182 7.37 -13.83 0.00
N LYS A 183 7.53 -14.40 1.19
CA LYS A 183 8.81 -15.02 1.61
C LYS A 183 9.19 -16.19 0.71
N ASP A 184 8.23 -17.03 0.32
CA ASP A 184 8.48 -18.12 -0.64
C ASP A 184 8.70 -17.58 -2.05
N ILE A 185 7.96 -16.53 -2.46
CA ILE A 185 8.16 -15.87 -3.75
C ILE A 185 9.58 -15.33 -3.86
N VAL A 186 10.07 -14.65 -2.83
CA VAL A 186 11.43 -14.10 -2.78
C VAL A 186 12.47 -15.20 -2.82
N ARG A 187 12.31 -16.25 -1.99
CA ARG A 187 13.25 -17.39 -1.97
C ARG A 187 13.37 -18.04 -3.35
N ILE A 188 12.26 -18.34 -4.00
CA ILE A 188 12.24 -18.95 -5.34
C ILE A 188 12.89 -18.03 -6.37
N ALA A 189 12.57 -16.73 -6.37
CA ALA A 189 13.17 -15.77 -7.29
C ALA A 189 14.69 -15.68 -7.10
N HIS A 190 15.17 -15.63 -5.86
CA HIS A 190 16.59 -15.59 -5.54
C HIS A 190 17.34 -16.88 -5.93
N GLU A 191 16.71 -18.05 -5.87
CA GLU A 191 17.26 -19.30 -6.41
C GLU A 191 17.53 -19.21 -7.93
N HIS A 192 16.80 -18.35 -8.65
CA HIS A 192 17.01 -18.02 -10.05
C HIS A 192 17.90 -16.77 -10.27
N GLY A 193 18.41 -16.15 -9.19
CA GLY A 193 19.20 -14.91 -9.26
C GLY A 193 18.39 -13.67 -9.66
N VAL A 194 17.07 -13.67 -9.42
CA VAL A 194 16.13 -12.63 -9.82
C VAL A 194 15.69 -11.83 -8.59
N PRO A 195 15.83 -10.47 -8.59
CA PRO A 195 15.38 -9.62 -7.50
C PRO A 195 13.85 -9.50 -7.45
N VAL A 196 13.34 -9.13 -6.26
CA VAL A 196 11.90 -9.01 -5.99
C VAL A 196 11.53 -7.63 -5.47
N MET A 197 10.55 -7.00 -6.13
CA MET A 197 9.82 -5.81 -5.68
C MET A 197 8.51 -6.23 -5.04
N VAL A 198 8.24 -5.73 -3.83
CA VAL A 198 7.02 -5.99 -3.08
C VAL A 198 6.20 -4.72 -2.93
N ASP A 199 4.96 -4.73 -3.41
CA ASP A 199 3.96 -3.71 -3.09
C ASP A 199 3.35 -4.01 -1.72
N GLY A 200 3.75 -3.23 -0.72
CA GLY A 200 3.33 -3.33 0.67
C GLY A 200 2.21 -2.39 1.08
N ALA A 201 1.53 -1.73 0.14
CA ALA A 201 0.49 -0.73 0.44
C ALA A 201 -0.63 -1.26 1.34
N GLN A 202 -0.98 -2.56 1.20
CA GLN A 202 -2.03 -3.21 1.97
C GLN A 202 -1.50 -4.14 3.07
N SER A 203 -0.20 -4.35 3.21
CA SER A 203 0.36 -5.11 4.33
C SER A 203 0.79 -4.22 5.48
N THR A 204 1.40 -3.08 5.15
CA THR A 204 1.99 -2.15 6.12
C THR A 204 1.01 -1.65 7.19
N PRO A 205 -0.29 -1.35 6.91
CA PRO A 205 -1.23 -0.90 7.93
C PRO A 205 -1.73 -2.01 8.84
N HIS A 206 -1.65 -3.29 8.44
CA HIS A 206 -2.38 -4.38 9.06
C HIS A 206 -1.54 -5.31 9.94
N PHE A 207 -0.26 -5.50 9.60
CA PHE A 207 0.63 -6.35 10.38
C PHE A 207 2.09 -5.88 10.30
N LYS A 208 2.93 -6.43 11.18
CA LYS A 208 4.34 -6.12 11.21
C LYS A 208 5.02 -6.57 9.91
N VAL A 209 5.68 -5.64 9.25
CA VAL A 209 6.55 -5.91 8.10
C VAL A 209 8.01 -5.88 8.56
N ASP A 210 8.78 -6.86 8.12
CA ASP A 210 10.21 -6.98 8.35
C ASP A 210 10.90 -7.28 7.01
N VAL A 211 11.49 -6.25 6.39
CA VAL A 211 12.09 -6.38 5.05
C VAL A 211 13.33 -7.26 5.05
N GLN A 212 14.02 -7.40 6.20
CA GLN A 212 15.16 -8.31 6.32
C GLN A 212 14.69 -9.77 6.41
N ASP A 213 13.60 -10.06 7.13
CA ASP A 213 13.02 -11.41 7.19
C ASP A 213 12.35 -11.83 5.88
N LEU A 214 11.74 -10.88 5.16
CA LEU A 214 11.21 -11.11 3.82
C LEU A 214 12.32 -11.28 2.78
N ASP A 215 13.49 -10.69 3.03
CA ASP A 215 14.65 -10.64 2.12
C ASP A 215 14.34 -10.02 0.75
N CYS A 216 13.27 -9.21 0.64
CA CYS A 216 12.91 -8.55 -0.60
C CYS A 216 13.95 -7.47 -0.98
N ASP A 217 14.12 -7.25 -2.28
CA ASP A 217 15.11 -6.29 -2.79
C ASP A 217 14.56 -4.87 -2.83
N PHE A 218 13.24 -4.74 -3.03
CA PHE A 218 12.51 -3.48 -2.96
C PHE A 218 11.17 -3.69 -2.24
N PHE A 219 10.76 -2.68 -1.47
CA PHE A 219 9.45 -2.66 -0.79
C PHE A 219 8.86 -1.25 -0.84
N ALA A 220 7.58 -1.13 -1.19
CA ALA A 220 6.93 0.17 -1.28
C ALA A 220 5.62 0.24 -0.50
N PHE A 221 5.35 1.41 0.12
CA PHE A 221 4.07 1.68 0.76
C PHE A 221 3.72 3.17 0.74
N SER A 222 2.47 3.49 1.06
CA SER A 222 1.94 4.86 1.09
C SER A 222 1.57 5.30 2.49
N GLY A 223 1.78 6.57 2.80
CA GLY A 223 1.38 7.15 4.09
C GLY A 223 -0.13 7.12 4.31
N HIS A 224 -0.91 7.41 3.26
CA HIS A 224 -2.37 7.53 3.39
C HIS A 224 -3.10 6.22 3.69
N THR A 225 -2.49 5.07 3.51
CA THR A 225 -3.06 3.77 3.86
C THR A 225 -2.71 3.35 5.30
N ILE A 226 -1.67 3.93 5.90
CA ILE A 226 -1.23 3.66 7.26
C ILE A 226 -1.44 4.87 8.19
N TYR A 227 -2.62 5.47 8.16
CA TYR A 227 -3.05 6.57 9.05
C TYR A 227 -2.25 7.87 8.92
N GLY A 228 -1.27 7.91 8.02
CA GLY A 228 -0.45 9.07 7.69
C GLY A 228 -1.07 9.97 6.61
N PRO A 229 -0.42 11.08 6.25
CA PRO A 229 -0.94 12.02 5.24
C PRO A 229 -0.93 11.44 3.83
N THR A 230 -1.70 12.07 2.94
CA THR A 230 -1.59 11.88 1.48
C THR A 230 -0.33 12.55 0.95
N GLY A 231 0.12 12.15 -0.24
CA GLY A 231 1.25 12.81 -0.91
C GLY A 231 2.63 12.38 -0.40
N VAL A 232 2.71 11.42 0.51
CA VAL A 232 3.95 10.81 0.99
C VAL A 232 3.87 9.30 0.90
N GLY A 233 4.98 8.69 0.52
CA GLY A 233 5.21 7.26 0.53
C GLY A 233 6.68 6.94 0.71
N VAL A 234 6.98 5.67 0.71
CA VAL A 234 8.31 5.14 0.96
C VAL A 234 8.64 4.09 -0.09
N LEU A 235 9.87 4.16 -0.58
CA LEU A 235 10.56 3.06 -1.22
C LEU A 235 11.69 2.62 -0.30
N TYR A 236 11.70 1.36 0.10
CA TYR A 236 12.87 0.65 0.58
C TYR A 236 13.54 -0.05 -0.61
N GLY A 237 14.85 -0.01 -0.67
CA GLY A 237 15.63 -0.81 -1.60
C GLY A 237 16.95 -1.20 -0.98
N LYS A 238 17.40 -2.46 -1.19
CA LYS A 238 18.74 -2.87 -0.78
C LYS A 238 19.78 -1.95 -1.41
N GLU A 239 20.74 -1.47 -0.61
CA GLU A 239 21.78 -0.52 -1.04
C GLU A 239 22.49 -0.95 -2.32
N GLU A 240 22.81 -2.25 -2.45
CA GLU A 240 23.46 -2.81 -3.64
C GLU A 240 22.68 -2.62 -4.95
N TRP A 241 21.34 -2.63 -4.89
CA TRP A 241 20.48 -2.32 -6.03
C TRP A 241 20.38 -0.83 -6.25
N LEU A 242 20.11 -0.04 -5.20
CA LEU A 242 19.97 1.41 -5.29
C LEU A 242 21.22 2.10 -5.83
N ASP A 243 22.41 1.64 -5.46
CA ASP A 243 23.68 2.20 -5.97
C ASP A 243 23.81 2.01 -7.49
N ARG A 244 23.32 0.91 -8.01
CA ARG A 244 23.40 0.58 -9.45
C ARG A 244 22.33 1.27 -10.27
N LEU A 245 21.15 1.56 -9.68
CA LEU A 245 20.06 2.20 -10.40
C LEU A 245 20.40 3.66 -10.76
N PRO A 246 20.12 4.11 -12.01
CA PRO A 246 20.21 5.52 -12.36
C PRO A 246 19.11 6.33 -11.64
N PRO A 247 19.31 7.66 -11.47
CA PRO A 247 18.27 8.52 -10.92
C PRO A 247 16.99 8.49 -11.75
N TYR A 248 15.84 8.53 -11.06
CA TYR A 248 14.53 8.55 -11.68
C TYR A 248 14.14 9.95 -12.17
N GLN A 249 14.47 10.97 -11.38
CA GLN A 249 14.19 12.38 -11.65
C GLN A 249 15.47 13.20 -11.51
N GLY A 250 15.57 14.30 -12.25
CA GLY A 250 16.67 15.25 -12.13
C GLY A 250 16.20 16.58 -11.58
N GLY A 251 17.02 17.21 -10.73
CA GLY A 251 16.72 18.52 -10.15
C GLY A 251 17.72 18.95 -9.09
N GLY A 252 17.34 19.89 -8.25
CA GLY A 252 18.08 20.24 -7.04
C GLY A 252 18.02 19.11 -6.00
N GLU A 253 18.78 19.23 -4.93
CA GLU A 253 18.97 18.30 -3.81
C GLU A 253 19.69 16.99 -4.18
N MET A 254 19.38 16.36 -5.30
CA MET A 254 19.87 15.04 -5.71
C MET A 254 21.25 15.09 -6.42
N ILE A 255 21.92 16.23 -6.42
CA ILE A 255 23.19 16.47 -7.09
C ILE A 255 24.27 16.99 -6.13
N GLU A 256 25.50 16.49 -6.27
CA GLU A 256 26.70 17.04 -5.63
C GLU A 256 27.23 18.25 -6.41
N SER A 257 27.35 18.11 -7.74
CA SER A 257 27.78 19.21 -8.62
C SER A 257 27.16 19.10 -10.01
N VAL A 258 26.99 20.28 -10.66
CA VAL A 258 26.43 20.39 -12.01
C VAL A 258 27.26 21.37 -12.83
N SER A 259 27.65 20.98 -14.05
CA SER A 259 28.09 21.85 -15.12
C SER A 259 27.27 21.59 -16.38
N PHE A 260 27.45 22.38 -17.44
CA PHE A 260 26.76 22.08 -18.69
C PHE A 260 27.23 20.77 -19.35
N GLU A 261 28.43 20.30 -19.01
CA GLU A 261 29.04 19.10 -19.58
C GLU A 261 28.78 17.86 -18.75
N ARG A 262 28.53 18.01 -17.40
CA ARG A 262 28.48 16.90 -16.50
C ARG A 262 27.68 17.22 -15.23
N THR A 263 26.93 16.21 -14.74
CA THR A 263 26.32 16.15 -13.41
C THR A 263 26.98 15.05 -12.59
N VAL A 264 27.30 15.35 -11.32
CA VAL A 264 27.64 14.37 -10.30
C VAL A 264 26.45 14.27 -9.36
N PHE A 265 25.92 13.07 -9.20
CA PHE A 265 24.76 12.82 -8.34
C PHE A 265 25.18 12.70 -6.87
N GLU A 266 24.26 13.06 -5.99
CA GLU A 266 24.41 12.89 -4.55
C GLU A 266 24.39 11.38 -4.20
N ARG A 267 24.90 11.05 -3.02
CA ARG A 267 24.83 9.70 -2.46
C ARG A 267 23.40 9.32 -2.08
N LEU A 268 23.15 8.04 -1.76
CA LEU A 268 21.90 7.54 -1.21
C LEU A 268 21.58 8.20 0.15
N PRO A 269 20.31 8.44 0.46
CA PRO A 269 19.12 8.26 -0.39
C PRO A 269 18.87 9.44 -1.34
N PHE A 270 19.59 10.54 -1.21
CA PHE A 270 19.34 11.84 -1.87
C PHE A 270 19.39 11.76 -3.39
N LYS A 271 20.17 10.84 -3.96
CA LYS A 271 20.19 10.55 -5.40
C LYS A 271 18.80 10.36 -6.03
N PHE A 272 17.81 9.91 -5.25
CA PHE A 272 16.44 9.65 -5.71
C PHE A 272 15.41 10.68 -5.23
N GLU A 273 15.82 11.68 -4.45
CA GLU A 273 14.93 12.69 -3.87
C GLU A 273 15.17 14.07 -4.52
N ALA A 274 14.65 14.26 -5.75
CA ALA A 274 14.84 15.48 -6.51
C ALA A 274 13.86 16.59 -6.07
N GLY A 275 14.40 17.79 -5.80
CA GLY A 275 13.65 18.97 -5.40
C GLY A 275 13.34 19.00 -3.91
N THR A 276 12.66 20.07 -3.46
CA THR A 276 12.25 20.19 -2.05
C THR A 276 11.26 19.09 -1.69
N PRO A 277 11.57 18.22 -0.71
CA PRO A 277 10.67 17.15 -0.30
C PRO A 277 9.46 17.68 0.47
N ASP A 278 8.40 16.88 0.59
CA ASP A 278 7.29 17.16 1.50
C ASP A 278 7.68 16.79 2.94
N TYR A 279 8.55 17.63 3.57
CA TYR A 279 9.07 17.37 4.91
C TYR A 279 7.99 17.37 5.99
N VAL A 280 6.90 18.11 5.83
CA VAL A 280 5.77 18.09 6.76
C VAL A 280 5.00 16.78 6.66
N ALA A 281 4.80 16.26 5.45
CA ALA A 281 4.14 14.97 5.29
C ALA A 281 5.02 13.80 5.78
N THR A 282 6.35 13.86 5.65
CA THR A 282 7.23 12.82 6.22
C THR A 282 7.19 12.82 7.74
N HIS A 283 7.15 13.97 8.40
CA HIS A 283 6.95 14.06 9.85
C HIS A 283 5.56 13.54 10.27
N GLY A 284 4.51 13.87 9.51
CA GLY A 284 3.17 13.31 9.71
C GLY A 284 3.14 11.80 9.56
N LEU A 285 3.86 11.24 8.57
CA LEU A 285 4.02 9.80 8.40
C LEU A 285 4.73 9.18 9.61
N ALA A 286 5.85 9.74 10.05
CA ALA A 286 6.57 9.24 11.23
C ALA A 286 5.69 9.23 12.47
N THR A 287 4.88 10.27 12.66
CA THR A 287 3.91 10.36 13.76
C THR A 287 2.87 9.23 13.66
N ALA A 288 2.36 8.92 12.46
CA ALA A 288 1.44 7.81 12.25
C ALA A 288 2.09 6.45 12.56
N LEU A 289 3.32 6.22 12.09
CA LEU A 289 4.08 4.98 12.37
C LEU A 289 4.35 4.80 13.86
N ASN A 290 4.69 5.87 14.58
CA ASN A 290 4.86 5.83 16.03
C ASN A 290 3.53 5.53 16.75
N TYR A 291 2.41 6.10 16.27
CA TYR A 291 1.07 5.84 16.80
C TYR A 291 0.70 4.36 16.71
N VAL A 292 0.78 3.75 15.52
CA VAL A 292 0.45 2.34 15.34
C VAL A 292 1.43 1.42 16.08
N SER A 293 2.72 1.78 16.15
CA SER A 293 3.71 1.05 16.91
C SER A 293 3.41 1.07 18.42
N ALA A 294 2.92 2.19 18.96
CA ALA A 294 2.53 2.31 20.36
C ALA A 294 1.27 1.49 20.70
N LEU A 295 0.34 1.31 19.75
CA LEU A 295 -0.80 0.39 19.86
C LEU A 295 -0.36 -1.07 19.78
N GLY A 296 0.72 -1.35 19.07
CA GLY A 296 1.28 -2.67 18.79
C GLY A 296 0.67 -3.31 17.54
N MET A 297 1.50 -3.55 16.52
CA MET A 297 1.06 -4.14 15.25
C MET A 297 0.41 -5.52 15.43
N ASP A 298 0.85 -6.33 16.38
CA ASP A 298 0.24 -7.63 16.69
C ASP A 298 -1.19 -7.48 17.25
N ASN A 299 -1.44 -6.43 18.06
CA ASN A 299 -2.78 -6.14 18.55
C ASN A 299 -3.72 -5.68 17.42
N ILE A 300 -3.21 -4.84 16.52
CA ILE A 300 -3.95 -4.38 15.33
C ILE A 300 -4.30 -5.59 14.45
N ALA A 301 -3.31 -6.40 14.11
CA ALA A 301 -3.50 -7.60 13.29
C ALA A 301 -4.51 -8.59 13.92
N ALA A 302 -4.45 -8.79 15.23
CA ALA A 302 -5.41 -9.67 15.93
C ALA A 302 -6.83 -9.10 15.86
N HIS A 303 -7.00 -7.80 16.11
CA HIS A 303 -8.28 -7.11 16.04
C HIS A 303 -8.90 -7.18 14.64
N GLU A 304 -8.13 -6.85 13.60
CA GLU A 304 -8.62 -6.82 12.23
C GLU A 304 -8.92 -8.21 11.67
N ARG A 305 -8.15 -9.24 12.06
CA ARG A 305 -8.46 -10.64 11.74
C ARG A 305 -9.76 -11.09 12.39
N GLU A 306 -10.02 -10.70 13.65
CA GLU A 306 -11.27 -10.99 14.32
C GLU A 306 -12.46 -10.34 13.60
N LEU A 307 -12.33 -9.07 13.19
CA LEU A 307 -13.36 -8.36 12.42
C LEU A 307 -13.59 -9.01 11.05
N THR A 308 -12.52 -9.38 10.34
CA THR A 308 -12.59 -10.01 9.02
C THR A 308 -13.31 -11.37 9.10
N ALA A 309 -12.93 -12.21 10.06
CA ALA A 309 -13.57 -13.51 10.29
C ALA A 309 -15.05 -13.35 10.63
N TYR A 310 -15.36 -12.43 11.55
CA TYR A 310 -16.75 -12.11 11.93
C TYR A 310 -17.56 -11.61 10.74
N CYS A 311 -17.02 -10.71 9.93
CA CYS A 311 -17.70 -10.22 8.73
C CYS A 311 -17.96 -11.35 7.73
N MET A 312 -16.98 -12.20 7.44
CA MET A 312 -17.12 -13.34 6.53
C MET A 312 -18.22 -14.30 7.01
N GLU A 313 -18.29 -14.61 8.30
CA GLU A 313 -19.33 -15.45 8.89
C GLU A 313 -20.72 -14.79 8.74
N GLN A 314 -20.86 -13.53 9.14
CA GLN A 314 -22.15 -12.83 9.09
C GLN A 314 -22.65 -12.61 7.65
N MET A 315 -21.75 -12.32 6.72
CA MET A 315 -22.10 -12.16 5.31
C MET A 315 -22.64 -13.46 4.69
N GLN A 316 -22.15 -14.64 5.10
CA GLN A 316 -22.66 -15.93 4.63
C GLN A 316 -24.13 -16.17 4.99
N THR A 317 -24.68 -15.43 5.96
CA THR A 317 -26.11 -15.51 6.32
C THR A 317 -27.04 -14.79 5.33
N ILE A 318 -26.48 -14.10 4.33
CA ILE A 318 -27.26 -13.33 3.35
C ILE A 318 -27.58 -14.23 2.15
N PRO A 319 -28.87 -14.42 1.81
CA PRO A 319 -29.25 -15.20 0.65
C PRO A 319 -28.65 -14.62 -0.66
N GLY A 320 -28.09 -15.48 -1.50
CA GLY A 320 -27.51 -15.08 -2.80
C GLY A 320 -26.16 -14.36 -2.70
N ILE A 321 -25.51 -14.30 -1.53
CA ILE A 321 -24.19 -13.73 -1.37
C ILE A 321 -23.13 -14.54 -2.14
N ARG A 322 -22.24 -13.86 -2.82
CA ARG A 322 -20.99 -14.40 -3.38
C ARG A 322 -19.84 -13.64 -2.77
N LEU A 323 -18.99 -14.34 -2.03
CA LEU A 323 -17.76 -13.79 -1.44
C LEU A 323 -16.58 -14.10 -2.34
N PHE A 324 -15.65 -13.15 -2.44
CA PHE A 324 -14.42 -13.26 -3.25
C PHE A 324 -13.20 -13.16 -2.33
N GLY A 325 -12.15 -13.91 -2.66
CA GLY A 325 -10.99 -14.04 -1.80
C GLY A 325 -11.34 -14.77 -0.52
N THR A 326 -11.56 -16.08 -0.62
CA THR A 326 -11.97 -16.96 0.50
C THR A 326 -10.80 -17.77 1.04
N THR A 327 -9.58 -17.29 0.84
CA THR A 327 -8.34 -17.91 1.31
C THR A 327 -8.28 -17.92 2.83
N PRO A 328 -7.62 -18.92 3.47
CA PRO A 328 -7.39 -18.91 4.91
C PRO A 328 -6.57 -17.73 5.39
N ASP A 329 -5.51 -17.38 4.62
CA ASP A 329 -4.65 -16.23 4.89
C ASP A 329 -5.24 -14.98 4.23
N LYS A 330 -6.07 -14.31 5.00
CA LYS A 330 -6.83 -13.15 4.55
C LYS A 330 -6.76 -12.03 5.58
N ASP A 331 -6.62 -10.80 5.10
CA ASP A 331 -6.58 -9.61 5.93
C ASP A 331 -7.60 -8.57 5.50
N ALA A 332 -8.15 -7.89 6.45
CA ALA A 332 -8.95 -6.64 6.53
C ALA A 332 -9.87 -6.27 5.33
N VAL A 333 -10.05 -7.11 4.33
CA VAL A 333 -10.83 -6.84 3.11
C VAL A 333 -11.86 -7.94 2.87
N VAL A 334 -13.12 -7.56 2.65
CA VAL A 334 -14.21 -8.47 2.25
C VAL A 334 -14.87 -7.94 0.99
N SER A 335 -14.72 -8.66 -0.12
CA SER A 335 -15.33 -8.35 -1.41
C SER A 335 -16.49 -9.29 -1.69
N PHE A 336 -17.62 -8.74 -2.18
CA PHE A 336 -18.84 -9.50 -2.36
C PHE A 336 -19.74 -8.98 -3.49
N LEU A 337 -20.67 -9.83 -3.91
CA LEU A 337 -21.88 -9.53 -4.70
C LEU A 337 -23.08 -10.23 -4.09
N VAL A 338 -24.29 -9.76 -4.40
CA VAL A 338 -25.56 -10.38 -3.94
C VAL A 338 -26.48 -10.58 -5.15
N GLY A 339 -26.77 -11.84 -5.50
CA GLY A 339 -27.60 -12.16 -6.65
C GLY A 339 -27.13 -11.43 -7.92
N ASP A 340 -28.08 -10.83 -8.62
CA ASP A 340 -27.84 -10.04 -9.83
C ASP A 340 -27.77 -8.52 -9.58
N ILE A 341 -27.70 -8.10 -8.30
CA ILE A 341 -27.65 -6.67 -7.94
C ILE A 341 -26.32 -6.09 -8.39
N HIS A 342 -26.39 -5.04 -9.20
CA HIS A 342 -25.19 -4.37 -9.68
C HIS A 342 -24.40 -3.75 -8.50
N HIS A 343 -23.08 -3.90 -8.47
CA HIS A 343 -22.25 -3.43 -7.38
C HIS A 343 -22.41 -1.92 -7.09
N LEU A 344 -22.61 -1.08 -8.12
CA LEU A 344 -22.85 0.36 -7.94
C LEU A 344 -24.17 0.64 -7.23
N ASP A 345 -25.24 -0.10 -7.55
CA ASP A 345 -26.55 0.08 -6.89
C ASP A 345 -26.47 -0.32 -5.42
N MET A 346 -25.83 -1.45 -5.13
CA MET A 346 -25.57 -1.89 -3.76
C MET A 346 -24.81 -0.82 -2.98
N GLY A 347 -23.68 -0.32 -3.49
CA GLY A 347 -22.87 0.71 -2.82
C GLY A 347 -23.61 2.04 -2.66
N THR A 348 -24.36 2.48 -3.67
CA THR A 348 -25.12 3.71 -3.61
C THR A 348 -26.23 3.65 -2.55
N LEU A 349 -26.89 2.51 -2.41
CA LEU A 349 -27.94 2.34 -1.40
C LEU A 349 -27.36 2.16 0.01
N LEU A 350 -26.20 1.53 0.16
CA LEU A 350 -25.47 1.46 1.43
C LEU A 350 -25.02 2.85 1.88
N ASP A 351 -24.52 3.71 0.96
CA ASP A 351 -24.16 5.10 1.27
C ASP A 351 -25.34 5.87 1.87
N ARG A 352 -26.56 5.68 1.33
CA ARG A 352 -27.78 6.30 1.90
C ARG A 352 -28.12 5.79 3.31
N LEU A 353 -27.54 4.69 3.72
CA LEU A 353 -27.64 4.15 5.09
C LEU A 353 -26.50 4.62 6.00
N GLY A 354 -25.59 5.49 5.51
CA GLY A 354 -24.42 5.96 6.25
C GLY A 354 -23.23 5.00 6.21
N ILE A 355 -23.27 3.98 5.34
CA ILE A 355 -22.25 2.93 5.25
C ILE A 355 -21.37 3.19 4.00
N ALA A 356 -20.14 3.62 4.23
CA ALA A 356 -19.17 3.90 3.18
C ALA A 356 -18.40 2.63 2.81
N VAL A 357 -18.67 2.09 1.63
CA VAL A 357 -17.95 0.99 0.99
C VAL A 357 -17.45 1.43 -0.38
N ARG A 358 -16.54 0.67 -0.97
CA ARG A 358 -16.08 0.92 -2.34
C ARG A 358 -16.71 -0.07 -3.32
N THR A 359 -16.94 0.39 -4.57
CA THR A 359 -17.50 -0.46 -5.63
C THR A 359 -16.68 -0.35 -6.91
N GLY A 360 -16.70 -1.39 -7.75
CA GLY A 360 -16.02 -1.43 -9.04
C GLY A 360 -14.86 -2.41 -9.09
N HIS A 361 -13.86 -2.12 -9.93
CA HIS A 361 -12.71 -3.00 -10.16
C HIS A 361 -11.52 -2.74 -9.20
N HIS A 362 -11.62 -1.76 -8.31
CA HIS A 362 -10.62 -1.43 -7.27
C HIS A 362 -9.18 -1.25 -7.80
N CYS A 363 -9.02 -0.71 -9.01
CA CYS A 363 -7.73 -0.63 -9.71
C CYS A 363 -7.01 -1.99 -9.87
N ALA A 364 -7.78 -3.09 -9.97
CA ALA A 364 -7.31 -4.46 -10.19
C ALA A 364 -8.22 -5.16 -11.23
N GLN A 365 -8.38 -4.55 -12.39
CA GLN A 365 -9.28 -5.05 -13.44
C GLN A 365 -8.97 -6.49 -13.86
N PRO A 366 -7.70 -6.95 -13.98
CA PRO A 366 -7.41 -8.35 -14.31
C PRO A 366 -8.00 -9.36 -13.32
N VAL A 367 -8.16 -8.98 -12.04
CA VAL A 367 -8.86 -9.82 -11.05
C VAL A 367 -10.34 -9.95 -11.42
N MET A 368 -10.98 -8.85 -11.81
CA MET A 368 -12.40 -8.88 -12.23
C MET A 368 -12.59 -9.79 -13.44
N ASP A 369 -11.72 -9.70 -14.44
CA ASP A 369 -11.74 -10.55 -15.63
C ASP A 369 -11.57 -12.03 -15.23
N ARG A 370 -10.62 -12.34 -14.32
CA ARG A 370 -10.41 -13.71 -13.80
C ARG A 370 -11.63 -14.25 -13.04
N LEU A 371 -12.34 -13.39 -12.30
CA LEU A 371 -13.54 -13.75 -11.54
C LEU A 371 -14.82 -13.78 -12.39
N GLY A 372 -14.76 -13.30 -13.64
CA GLY A 372 -15.91 -13.22 -14.53
C GLY A 372 -16.96 -12.21 -14.09
N VAL A 373 -16.55 -11.07 -13.48
CA VAL A 373 -17.45 -10.02 -13.00
C VAL A 373 -16.96 -8.64 -13.46
N GLN A 374 -17.87 -7.67 -13.56
CA GLN A 374 -17.52 -6.30 -13.94
C GLN A 374 -16.92 -5.47 -12.77
N GLY A 375 -17.20 -5.87 -11.56
CA GLY A 375 -16.79 -5.23 -10.34
C GLY A 375 -17.44 -5.87 -9.13
N VAL A 376 -16.97 -5.55 -7.97
CA VAL A 376 -17.49 -6.03 -6.67
C VAL A 376 -17.74 -4.87 -5.72
N VAL A 377 -18.48 -5.12 -4.65
CA VAL A 377 -18.52 -4.27 -3.45
C VAL A 377 -17.42 -4.73 -2.52
N ARG A 378 -16.65 -3.79 -2.00
CA ARG A 378 -15.55 -4.07 -1.08
C ARG A 378 -15.77 -3.31 0.24
N ALA A 379 -15.85 -4.02 1.34
CA ALA A 379 -15.68 -3.50 2.68
C ALA A 379 -14.25 -3.76 3.15
N SER A 380 -13.63 -2.79 3.78
CA SER A 380 -12.27 -2.93 4.34
C SER A 380 -12.19 -2.28 5.71
N PHE A 381 -11.54 -2.99 6.63
CA PHE A 381 -11.47 -2.65 8.03
C PHE A 381 -10.14 -1.98 8.38
N ALA A 382 -10.11 -1.32 9.52
CA ALA A 382 -8.95 -0.69 10.11
C ALA A 382 -9.00 -0.79 11.63
N LEU A 383 -7.91 -0.44 12.27
CA LEU A 383 -7.71 -0.53 13.72
C LEU A 383 -8.82 0.09 14.60
N TYR A 384 -9.66 0.95 14.04
CA TYR A 384 -10.76 1.63 14.76
C TYR A 384 -12.15 1.07 14.46
N ASN A 385 -12.30 0.10 13.53
CA ASN A 385 -13.62 -0.46 13.23
C ASN A 385 -14.12 -1.41 14.33
N THR A 386 -15.42 -1.64 14.37
CA THR A 386 -16.08 -2.45 15.40
C THR A 386 -17.00 -3.51 14.81
N LYS A 387 -17.41 -4.50 15.62
CA LYS A 387 -18.39 -5.51 15.22
C LYS A 387 -19.76 -4.90 14.94
N GLU A 388 -20.14 -3.84 15.67
CA GLU A 388 -21.40 -3.13 15.47
C GLU A 388 -21.45 -2.47 14.09
N GLU A 389 -20.31 -2.00 13.56
CA GLU A 389 -20.21 -1.50 12.21
C GLU A 389 -20.35 -2.60 11.15
N ILE A 390 -19.86 -3.80 11.45
CA ILE A 390 -20.10 -5.00 10.61
C ILE A 390 -21.58 -5.40 10.65
N ASP A 391 -22.23 -5.40 11.82
CA ASP A 391 -23.65 -5.68 11.95
C ASP A 391 -24.50 -4.66 11.15
N ALA A 392 -24.11 -3.39 11.16
CA ALA A 392 -24.73 -2.37 10.35
C ALA A 392 -24.55 -2.64 8.84
N LEU A 393 -23.34 -3.04 8.39
CA LEU A 393 -23.08 -3.45 7.01
C LEU A 393 -23.99 -4.63 6.61
N VAL A 394 -24.00 -5.71 7.38
CA VAL A 394 -24.78 -6.93 7.10
C VAL A 394 -26.29 -6.62 7.02
N SER A 395 -26.78 -5.83 7.99
CA SER A 395 -28.17 -5.37 8.00
C SER A 395 -28.51 -4.49 6.81
N GLY A 396 -27.58 -3.59 6.44
CA GLY A 396 -27.69 -2.73 5.27
C GLY A 396 -27.76 -3.54 3.97
N VAL A 397 -26.86 -4.51 3.79
CA VAL A 397 -26.84 -5.41 2.61
C VAL A 397 -28.13 -6.23 2.53
N LYS A 398 -28.61 -6.82 3.63
CA LYS A 398 -29.89 -7.55 3.68
C LYS A 398 -31.06 -6.63 3.27
N ARG A 399 -31.07 -5.40 3.79
CA ARG A 399 -32.13 -4.43 3.47
C ARG A 399 -32.11 -4.04 2.00
N VAL A 400 -30.95 -3.79 1.41
CA VAL A 400 -30.81 -3.49 -0.01
C VAL A 400 -31.23 -4.68 -0.86
N ALA A 401 -30.80 -5.90 -0.50
CA ALA A 401 -31.17 -7.13 -1.22
C ALA A 401 -32.68 -7.36 -1.29
N MET A 402 -33.45 -6.92 -0.29
CA MET A 402 -34.91 -7.02 -0.31
C MET A 402 -35.60 -6.01 -1.25
N MET A 403 -34.87 -5.06 -1.86
CA MET A 403 -35.44 -4.06 -2.76
C MET A 403 -35.41 -4.54 -4.22
N PHE A 404 -34.66 -5.61 -4.48
CA PHE A 404 -34.51 -6.26 -5.81
C PHE A 404 -35.13 -7.66 -5.82
#